data_529445b614c766fb7ebd32dad6969905
#
_entry.id   529445b614c766fb7ebd32dad6969905
#
_cell.length_a   1.000
_cell.length_b   1.000
_cell.length_c   1.000
_cell.angle_alpha   90.00
_cell.angle_beta   90.00
_cell.angle_gamma   90.00
#
_symmetry.space_group_name_H-M   'P 1'
#
loop_
_entity.id
_entity.type
_entity.pdbx_description
1 polymer ?
#
loop_
_entity_poly.entity_id
_entity_poly.type
_entity_poly.pdbx_seq_one_letter_code
_entity_poly.pdbx_strand_id
1 'polypeptide(L)'
;MAPTPQLPTPLTYRRRCIMMCRNIIIALTVLLFAASAASAQVCVECHKKATPNIVNDWQLSAHSKNGVNCEVCHGEEHKSAQDVAKVRIPTPATCSTCHQTEVEQYHDGKHAKAWAAMKAMPTAHWQPIALMEGMKGCGGCHKIGVKTEAEIKDLKKQGAGFGLASCDACHTRHTFSLEEARQPQACQTCHMGFDHPHWEMYSSSKHGVRYLLKQAKVLTDTTPAPTCQTCHMQEGNHAVRTAWGFLAVRLPLPDDKQWADDQATILKALGVLTPDGKPTGRLDVVKAADVARLTQEDWQKERDKMIKTCNQCHSVNFALEELGKGDQMIREADHLMAEAIRTIADLYKDGLLKKTKTYSSAFPDLLTFHDAPTVIEQKLFVMFLEHRMRTFQGTFHANPDYALWYGWSEMQRDLTEIKTMAAELREKTKKKKK
;
A
#
# COMPACT_ATOMS: atom_id res chain seq x y z
N MET A 1 -12.95 87.04 26.31
CA MET A 1 -11.84 86.23 25.80
C MET A 1 -12.32 84.80 25.77
N ALA A 2 -12.52 84.21 24.58
CA ALA A 2 -12.93 82.84 24.41
C ALA A 2 -11.68 81.96 24.42
N PRO A 3 -11.73 80.73 24.97
CA PRO A 3 -10.57 79.84 25.01
C PRO A 3 -10.33 79.17 23.65
N THR A 4 -9.09 79.21 23.22
CA THR A 4 -8.61 78.56 21.96
C THR A 4 -8.72 77.05 22.08
N PRO A 5 -9.19 76.33 21.05
CA PRO A 5 -9.27 74.87 21.08
C PRO A 5 -7.86 74.28 21.00
N GLN A 6 -7.52 73.43 21.98
CA GLN A 6 -6.26 72.66 22.00
C GLN A 6 -6.33 71.52 20.95
N LEU A 7 -5.36 71.51 20.05
CA LEU A 7 -5.16 70.39 19.09
C LEU A 7 -4.75 69.13 19.88
N PRO A 8 -5.28 67.94 19.52
CA PRO A 8 -4.94 66.68 20.19
C PRO A 8 -3.48 66.30 19.96
N THR A 9 -2.81 65.83 21.02
CA THR A 9 -1.40 65.43 20.98
C THR A 9 -1.13 64.25 20.08
N PRO A 10 0.06 64.10 19.45
CA PRO A 10 0.39 62.97 18.57
C PRO A 10 0.19 61.58 19.16
N LEU A 11 0.26 61.43 20.49
CA LEU A 11 0.04 60.17 21.22
C LEU A 11 -1.43 59.70 21.18
N THR A 12 -2.39 60.65 21.21
CA THR A 12 -3.83 60.31 21.18
C THR A 12 -4.27 59.88 19.81
N TYR A 13 -3.66 60.42 18.74
CA TYR A 13 -3.91 60.05 17.33
C TYR A 13 -3.40 58.63 17.04
N ARG A 14 -2.17 58.30 17.50
CA ARG A 14 -1.58 56.95 17.33
C ARG A 14 -2.38 55.84 18.03
N ARG A 15 -2.88 56.11 19.27
CA ARG A 15 -3.74 55.17 19.96
C ARG A 15 -5.09 54.90 19.30
N ARG A 16 -5.70 55.96 18.70
CA ARG A 16 -6.95 55.82 17.96
C ARG A 16 -6.77 55.05 16.64
N CYS A 17 -5.69 55.29 15.88
CA CYS A 17 -5.38 54.49 14.68
C CYS A 17 -5.13 53.02 15.01
N ILE A 18 -4.38 52.68 16.06
CA ILE A 18 -4.13 51.28 16.45
C ILE A 18 -5.42 50.59 16.89
N MET A 19 -6.31 51.27 17.63
CA MET A 19 -7.60 50.70 18.00
C MET A 19 -8.53 50.53 16.79
N MET A 20 -8.57 51.48 15.83
CA MET A 20 -9.34 51.30 14.60
C MET A 20 -8.83 50.16 13.73
N CYS A 21 -7.51 50.01 13.54
CA CYS A 21 -6.94 48.90 12.81
C CYS A 21 -7.24 47.55 13.51
N ARG A 22 -7.14 47.49 14.85
CA ARG A 22 -7.48 46.30 15.62
C ARG A 22 -8.95 45.90 15.48
N ASN A 23 -9.85 46.87 15.52
CA ASN A 23 -11.29 46.64 15.39
C ASN A 23 -11.68 46.27 13.97
N ILE A 24 -11.01 46.80 12.94
CA ILE A 24 -11.19 46.42 11.53
C ILE A 24 -10.70 44.96 11.31
N ILE A 25 -9.55 44.59 11.86
CA ILE A 25 -9.03 43.21 11.78
C ILE A 25 -9.98 42.23 12.48
N ILE A 26 -10.48 42.57 13.69
CA ILE A 26 -11.45 41.75 14.42
C ILE A 26 -12.77 41.64 13.63
N ALA A 27 -13.26 42.73 13.05
CA ALA A 27 -14.48 42.73 12.24
C ALA A 27 -14.33 41.89 10.94
N LEU A 28 -13.16 41.99 10.28
CA LEU A 28 -12.85 41.18 9.09
C LEU A 28 -12.72 39.69 9.46
N THR A 29 -12.09 39.34 10.59
CA THR A 29 -12.03 37.93 11.03
C THR A 29 -13.41 37.41 11.40
N VAL A 30 -14.24 38.14 12.09
CA VAL A 30 -15.62 37.74 12.43
C VAL A 30 -16.48 37.58 11.18
N LEU A 31 -16.33 38.48 10.18
CA LEU A 31 -17.05 38.37 8.90
C LEU A 31 -16.60 37.13 8.09
N LEU A 32 -15.31 36.80 8.07
CA LEU A 32 -14.78 35.61 7.43
C LEU A 32 -15.30 34.32 8.09
N PHE A 33 -15.34 34.29 9.42
CA PHE A 33 -15.92 33.13 10.16
C PHE A 33 -17.44 33.02 9.96
N ALA A 34 -18.16 34.11 9.87
CA ALA A 34 -19.61 34.10 9.62
C ALA A 34 -19.94 33.65 8.19
N ALA A 35 -19.14 34.02 7.20
CA ALA A 35 -19.32 33.61 5.80
C ALA A 35 -19.06 32.10 5.61
N SER A 36 -18.02 31.56 6.25
CA SER A 36 -17.73 30.12 6.19
C SER A 36 -18.78 29.25 6.91
N ALA A 37 -19.33 29.73 8.02
CA ALA A 37 -20.42 29.06 8.72
C ALA A 37 -21.72 29.02 7.89
N ALA A 38 -22.02 30.07 7.13
CA ALA A 38 -23.22 30.13 6.28
C ALA A 38 -23.13 29.17 5.07
N SER A 39 -21.95 29.00 4.47
CA SER A 39 -21.77 28.11 3.34
C SER A 39 -21.85 26.62 3.75
N ALA A 40 -21.28 26.26 4.90
CA ALA A 40 -21.39 24.92 5.46
C ALA A 40 -22.85 24.52 5.73
N GLN A 41 -23.68 25.45 6.19
CA GLN A 41 -25.07 25.20 6.50
C GLN A 41 -25.88 24.78 5.27
N VAL A 42 -25.61 25.36 4.12
CA VAL A 42 -26.29 25.01 2.85
C VAL A 42 -25.97 23.57 2.43
N CYS A 43 -24.70 23.14 2.50
CA CYS A 43 -24.31 21.77 2.21
C CYS A 43 -24.99 20.78 3.16
N VAL A 44 -24.94 21.06 4.47
CA VAL A 44 -25.52 20.22 5.51
C VAL A 44 -27.04 20.08 5.34
N GLU A 45 -27.77 21.16 5.08
CA GLU A 45 -29.23 21.13 4.91
C GLU A 45 -29.66 20.28 3.71
N CYS A 46 -28.94 20.38 2.59
CA CYS A 46 -29.20 19.56 1.41
C CYS A 46 -28.85 18.09 1.68
N HIS A 47 -27.64 17.82 2.16
CA HIS A 47 -27.12 16.46 2.34
C HIS A 47 -27.74 15.72 3.51
N LYS A 48 -28.34 16.39 4.52
CA LYS A 48 -29.19 15.74 5.50
C LYS A 48 -30.39 15.02 4.89
N LYS A 49 -30.85 15.47 3.72
CA LYS A 49 -31.94 14.83 2.97
C LYS A 49 -31.43 13.82 1.94
N ALA A 50 -30.35 14.18 1.22
CA ALA A 50 -29.82 13.39 0.12
C ALA A 50 -28.91 12.24 0.58
N THR A 51 -28.03 12.48 1.57
CA THR A 51 -27.03 11.53 2.07
C THR A 51 -26.81 11.73 3.57
N PRO A 52 -27.79 11.44 4.43
CA PRO A 52 -27.78 11.81 5.86
C PRO A 52 -26.58 11.26 6.63
N ASN A 53 -26.13 10.04 6.30
CA ASN A 53 -25.01 9.42 7.01
C ASN A 53 -23.67 10.15 6.79
N ILE A 54 -23.47 10.75 5.61
CA ILE A 54 -22.28 11.56 5.35
C ILE A 54 -22.21 12.76 6.30
N VAL A 55 -23.38 13.40 6.53
CA VAL A 55 -23.47 14.54 7.46
C VAL A 55 -23.26 14.07 8.90
N ASN A 56 -23.87 12.96 9.29
CA ASN A 56 -23.71 12.41 10.64
C ASN A 56 -22.24 12.06 10.92
N ASP A 57 -21.59 11.37 10.01
CA ASP A 57 -20.17 11.00 10.13
C ASP A 57 -19.27 12.24 10.23
N TRP A 58 -19.50 13.22 9.36
CA TRP A 58 -18.75 14.48 9.42
C TRP A 58 -18.95 15.20 10.77
N GLN A 59 -20.18 15.27 11.31
CA GLN A 59 -20.47 15.87 12.59
C GLN A 59 -19.74 15.21 13.77
N LEU A 60 -19.45 13.90 13.68
CA LEU A 60 -18.66 13.17 14.67
C LEU A 60 -17.16 13.47 14.56
N SER A 61 -16.70 13.93 13.41
CA SER A 61 -15.28 14.11 13.11
C SER A 61 -14.62 15.24 13.90
N ALA A 62 -13.30 15.16 14.04
CA ALA A 62 -12.49 16.28 14.52
C ALA A 62 -12.51 17.47 13.55
N HIS A 63 -12.68 17.24 12.25
CA HIS A 63 -12.80 18.28 11.24
C HIS A 63 -13.99 19.20 11.53
N SER A 64 -15.17 18.64 11.73
CA SER A 64 -16.37 19.41 12.07
C SER A 64 -16.19 20.22 13.36
N LYS A 65 -15.61 19.59 14.39
CA LYS A 65 -15.36 20.24 15.70
C LYS A 65 -14.35 21.41 15.61
N ASN A 66 -13.47 21.41 14.60
CA ASN A 66 -12.49 22.45 14.35
C ASN A 66 -12.89 23.38 13.19
N GLY A 67 -14.15 23.37 12.75
CA GLY A 67 -14.67 24.27 11.73
C GLY A 67 -14.20 23.97 10.29
N VAL A 68 -13.68 22.77 10.03
CA VAL A 68 -13.33 22.33 8.69
C VAL A 68 -14.60 21.81 8.00
N ASN A 69 -15.15 22.61 7.12
CA ASN A 69 -16.42 22.39 6.47
C ASN A 69 -16.27 21.59 5.15
N CYS A 70 -17.41 21.22 4.54
CA CYS A 70 -17.47 20.40 3.33
C CYS A 70 -16.71 21.03 2.14
N GLU A 71 -16.82 22.34 1.97
CA GLU A 71 -16.20 23.08 0.86
C GLU A 71 -14.67 23.09 0.91
N VAL A 72 -14.06 22.97 2.08
CA VAL A 72 -12.59 22.89 2.21
C VAL A 72 -12.05 21.69 1.43
N CYS A 73 -12.76 20.59 1.48
CA CYS A 73 -12.38 19.35 0.77
C CYS A 73 -13.00 19.26 -0.62
N HIS A 74 -14.28 19.61 -0.77
CA HIS A 74 -15.08 19.36 -1.99
C HIS A 74 -15.22 20.56 -2.93
N GLY A 75 -14.72 21.73 -2.55
CA GLY A 75 -14.87 22.98 -3.30
C GLY A 75 -16.27 23.56 -3.19
N GLU A 76 -16.46 24.72 -3.83
CA GLU A 76 -17.69 25.51 -3.73
C GLU A 76 -18.55 25.48 -5.00
N GLU A 77 -18.13 24.76 -6.03
CA GLU A 77 -18.79 24.80 -7.34
C GLU A 77 -20.06 23.96 -7.43
N HIS A 78 -20.21 22.98 -6.53
CA HIS A 78 -21.40 22.14 -6.44
C HIS A 78 -22.49 22.85 -5.63
N LYS A 79 -23.63 23.10 -6.24
CA LYS A 79 -24.77 23.82 -5.61
C LYS A 79 -26.10 23.08 -5.72
N SER A 80 -26.17 22.02 -6.54
CA SER A 80 -27.43 21.30 -6.81
C SER A 80 -27.19 19.86 -7.27
N ALA A 81 -28.23 19.03 -7.27
CA ALA A 81 -28.16 17.67 -7.77
C ALA A 81 -27.74 17.56 -9.25
N GLN A 82 -27.93 18.62 -10.04
CA GLN A 82 -27.60 18.64 -11.47
C GLN A 82 -26.13 18.90 -11.76
N ASP A 83 -25.37 19.42 -10.80
CA ASP A 83 -23.98 19.80 -10.97
C ASP A 83 -22.96 18.97 -10.14
N VAL A 84 -23.37 17.76 -9.77
CA VAL A 84 -22.53 16.81 -9.01
C VAL A 84 -21.14 16.60 -9.63
N ALA A 85 -21.04 16.70 -10.97
CA ALA A 85 -19.77 16.57 -11.68
C ALA A 85 -18.75 17.67 -11.31
N LYS A 86 -19.20 18.81 -10.75
CA LYS A 86 -18.32 19.89 -10.29
C LYS A 86 -17.69 19.65 -8.91
N VAL A 87 -18.16 18.65 -8.18
CA VAL A 87 -17.56 18.29 -6.89
C VAL A 87 -16.09 17.98 -7.06
N ARG A 88 -15.25 18.65 -6.30
CA ARG A 88 -13.83 18.33 -6.21
C ARG A 88 -13.67 17.00 -5.45
N ILE A 89 -12.88 16.08 -6.00
CA ILE A 89 -12.48 14.87 -5.30
C ILE A 89 -11.23 15.20 -4.49
N PRO A 90 -11.25 15.06 -3.16
CA PRO A 90 -10.07 15.30 -2.33
C PRO A 90 -8.92 14.38 -2.71
N THR A 91 -7.72 14.92 -2.75
CA THR A 91 -6.47 14.24 -3.00
C THR A 91 -5.51 14.47 -1.82
N PRO A 92 -4.36 13.79 -1.75
CA PRO A 92 -3.35 14.11 -0.75
C PRO A 92 -2.97 15.60 -0.72
N ALA A 93 -2.95 16.28 -1.88
CA ALA A 93 -2.71 17.74 -1.95
C ALA A 93 -3.79 18.56 -1.22
N THR A 94 -5.04 18.09 -1.19
CA THR A 94 -6.10 18.72 -0.38
C THR A 94 -5.81 18.59 1.11
N CYS A 95 -5.33 17.43 1.55
CA CYS A 95 -5.02 17.15 2.95
C CYS A 95 -3.77 17.92 3.40
N SER A 96 -2.77 18.11 2.53
CA SER A 96 -1.47 18.74 2.84
C SER A 96 -1.58 20.21 3.26
N THR A 97 -2.70 20.87 2.98
CA THR A 97 -2.94 22.25 3.43
C THR A 97 -2.91 22.39 4.97
N CYS A 98 -3.19 21.30 5.70
CA CYS A 98 -3.14 21.25 7.17
C CYS A 98 -2.29 20.06 7.69
N HIS A 99 -2.18 18.96 6.93
CA HIS A 99 -1.49 17.72 7.30
C HIS A 99 -0.24 17.50 6.42
N GLN A 100 0.61 18.51 6.32
CA GLN A 100 1.77 18.48 5.44
C GLN A 100 2.73 17.33 5.76
N THR A 101 3.06 17.15 7.03
CA THR A 101 4.01 16.12 7.50
C THR A 101 3.53 14.71 7.14
N GLU A 102 2.26 14.41 7.39
CA GLU A 102 1.66 13.11 7.13
C GLU A 102 1.61 12.81 5.62
N VAL A 103 1.32 13.84 4.82
CA VAL A 103 1.29 13.72 3.35
C VAL A 103 2.70 13.53 2.78
N GLU A 104 3.71 14.25 3.27
CA GLU A 104 5.11 14.04 2.88
C GLU A 104 5.56 12.61 3.22
N GLN A 105 5.31 12.14 4.44
CA GLN A 105 5.59 10.76 4.83
C GLN A 105 4.84 9.74 3.97
N TYR A 106 3.57 9.98 3.66
CA TYR A 106 2.80 9.11 2.76
C TYR A 106 3.44 9.03 1.37
N HIS A 107 3.93 10.14 0.80
CA HIS A 107 4.62 10.16 -0.48
C HIS A 107 5.93 9.37 -0.46
N ASP A 108 6.63 9.32 0.67
CA ASP A 108 7.84 8.52 0.85
C ASP A 108 7.51 7.02 1.03
N GLY A 109 6.27 6.70 1.39
CA GLY A 109 5.81 5.33 1.62
C GLY A 109 5.39 4.57 0.35
N LYS A 110 5.18 3.26 0.51
CA LYS A 110 4.76 2.36 -0.57
C LYS A 110 3.35 2.63 -1.06
N HIS A 111 2.45 3.03 -0.17
CA HIS A 111 1.05 3.25 -0.50
C HIS A 111 0.88 4.33 -1.57
N ALA A 112 1.66 5.41 -1.52
CA ALA A 112 1.61 6.46 -2.54
C ALA A 112 1.91 5.95 -3.96
N LYS A 113 2.72 4.91 -4.08
CA LYS A 113 3.19 4.34 -5.34
C LYS A 113 2.32 3.18 -5.85
N ALA A 114 1.31 2.77 -5.06
CA ALA A 114 0.51 1.57 -5.36
C ALA A 114 -0.20 1.64 -6.72
N TRP A 115 -0.76 2.79 -7.09
CA TRP A 115 -1.44 2.97 -8.38
C TRP A 115 -0.49 2.87 -9.56
N ALA A 116 0.66 3.54 -9.48
CA ALA A 116 1.68 3.50 -10.51
C ALA A 116 2.30 2.09 -10.64
N ALA A 117 2.56 1.43 -9.51
CA ALA A 117 3.11 0.06 -9.49
C ALA A 117 2.17 -0.94 -10.16
N MET A 118 0.86 -0.87 -9.93
CA MET A 118 -0.12 -1.71 -10.60
C MET A 118 -0.08 -1.52 -12.13
N LYS A 119 -0.08 -0.26 -12.59
CA LYS A 119 -0.06 0.06 -14.03
C LYS A 119 1.26 -0.29 -14.72
N ALA A 120 2.33 -0.35 -13.99
CA ALA A 120 3.65 -0.69 -14.51
C ALA A 120 3.85 -2.19 -14.76
N MET A 121 2.94 -3.05 -14.33
CA MET A 121 3.00 -4.50 -14.60
C MET A 121 2.55 -4.79 -16.03
N PRO A 122 3.44 -5.19 -16.96
CA PRO A 122 3.10 -5.28 -18.38
C PRO A 122 2.06 -6.35 -18.69
N THR A 123 2.02 -7.42 -17.93
CA THR A 123 1.08 -8.54 -18.12
C THR A 123 -0.29 -8.30 -17.47
N ALA A 124 -0.37 -7.38 -16.51
CA ALA A 124 -1.64 -6.99 -15.92
C ALA A 124 -2.58 -6.30 -16.93
N HIS A 125 -2.03 -5.67 -17.99
CA HIS A 125 -2.82 -5.01 -19.02
C HIS A 125 -3.67 -5.97 -19.89
N TRP A 126 -3.45 -7.28 -19.79
CA TRP A 126 -4.26 -8.28 -20.50
C TRP A 126 -5.51 -8.70 -19.72
N GLN A 127 -5.56 -8.38 -18.44
CA GLN A 127 -6.72 -8.65 -17.61
C GLN A 127 -7.87 -7.69 -17.96
N PRO A 128 -9.12 -8.12 -17.85
CA PRO A 128 -10.26 -7.22 -17.98
C PRO A 128 -10.14 -6.03 -17.02
N ILE A 129 -10.46 -4.83 -17.49
CA ILE A 129 -10.33 -3.59 -16.72
C ILE A 129 -11.09 -3.65 -15.38
N ALA A 130 -12.19 -4.41 -15.33
CA ALA A 130 -12.96 -4.64 -14.11
C ALA A 130 -12.16 -5.38 -13.02
N LEU A 131 -11.16 -6.18 -13.44
CA LEU A 131 -10.27 -6.91 -12.52
C LEU A 131 -9.03 -6.11 -12.13
N MET A 132 -8.68 -5.09 -12.91
CA MET A 132 -7.46 -4.31 -12.68
C MET A 132 -7.74 -2.95 -12.06
N GLU A 133 -8.59 -2.15 -12.69
CA GLU A 133 -8.72 -0.73 -12.39
C GLU A 133 -10.04 -0.37 -11.68
N GLY A 134 -11.04 -1.21 -11.76
CA GLY A 134 -12.35 -0.94 -11.15
C GLY A 134 -12.36 -1.06 -9.63
N MET A 135 -13.50 -0.72 -9.03
CA MET A 135 -13.73 -0.86 -7.58
C MET A 135 -13.70 -2.32 -7.11
N LYS A 136 -13.79 -3.28 -8.01
CA LYS A 136 -13.89 -4.73 -7.73
C LYS A 136 -12.62 -5.51 -8.09
N GLY A 137 -11.65 -4.87 -8.72
CA GLY A 137 -10.40 -5.52 -9.12
C GLY A 137 -9.20 -5.04 -8.32
N CYS A 138 -8.01 -5.22 -8.87
CA CYS A 138 -6.75 -4.75 -8.28
C CYS A 138 -6.82 -3.27 -7.89
N GLY A 139 -7.47 -2.46 -8.73
CA GLY A 139 -7.73 -1.04 -8.45
C GLY A 139 -8.56 -0.80 -7.19
N GLY A 140 -9.34 -1.78 -6.72
CA GLY A 140 -10.09 -1.68 -5.46
C GLY A 140 -9.21 -1.40 -4.25
N CYS A 141 -8.02 -2.00 -4.20
CA CYS A 141 -7.01 -1.79 -3.16
C CYS A 141 -5.93 -0.79 -3.60
N HIS A 142 -5.40 -0.94 -4.81
CA HIS A 142 -4.33 -0.08 -5.34
C HIS A 142 -4.74 1.39 -5.57
N LYS A 143 -6.03 1.70 -5.52
CA LYS A 143 -6.56 3.08 -5.54
C LYS A 143 -6.01 3.98 -4.43
N ILE A 144 -5.43 3.41 -3.37
CA ILE A 144 -4.74 4.17 -2.33
C ILE A 144 -3.58 5.01 -2.89
N GLY A 145 -2.97 4.59 -4.00
CA GLY A 145 -1.86 5.30 -4.65
C GLY A 145 -2.24 6.64 -5.23
N VAL A 146 -1.24 7.51 -5.35
CA VAL A 146 -1.37 8.85 -5.97
C VAL A 146 -1.76 8.70 -7.44
N LYS A 147 -2.65 9.56 -7.88
CA LYS A 147 -3.13 9.65 -9.27
C LYS A 147 -2.93 11.06 -9.80
N THR A 148 -2.66 11.15 -11.09
CA THR A 148 -2.65 12.42 -11.81
C THR A 148 -4.07 12.96 -11.99
N GLU A 149 -4.19 14.27 -12.22
CA GLU A 149 -5.48 14.90 -12.53
C GLU A 149 -6.16 14.28 -13.75
N ALA A 150 -5.39 13.86 -14.76
CA ALA A 150 -5.91 13.19 -15.95
C ALA A 150 -6.54 11.84 -15.60
N GLU A 151 -5.86 11.03 -14.77
CA GLU A 151 -6.37 9.74 -14.30
C GLU A 151 -7.62 9.91 -13.44
N ILE A 152 -7.65 10.91 -12.56
CA ILE A 152 -8.84 11.24 -11.76
C ILE A 152 -10.02 11.59 -12.67
N LYS A 153 -9.78 12.42 -13.70
CA LYS A 153 -10.80 12.79 -14.68
C LYS A 153 -11.36 11.59 -15.45
N ASP A 154 -10.50 10.67 -15.83
CA ASP A 154 -10.93 9.46 -16.54
C ASP A 154 -11.70 8.50 -15.64
N LEU A 155 -11.28 8.31 -14.40
CA LEU A 155 -12.02 7.51 -13.40
C LEU A 155 -13.39 8.13 -13.09
N LYS A 156 -13.50 9.46 -13.04
CA LYS A 156 -14.81 10.16 -12.92
C LYS A 156 -15.75 9.82 -14.07
N LYS A 157 -15.25 9.84 -15.32
CA LYS A 157 -16.05 9.47 -16.51
C LYS A 157 -16.56 8.04 -16.45
N GLN A 158 -15.79 7.14 -15.87
CA GLN A 158 -16.16 5.73 -15.68
C GLN A 158 -17.09 5.50 -14.48
N GLY A 159 -17.50 6.53 -13.78
CA GLY A 159 -18.34 6.44 -12.57
C GLY A 159 -17.59 5.99 -11.31
N ALA A 160 -16.27 5.86 -11.36
CA ALA A 160 -15.44 5.39 -10.25
C ALA A 160 -14.83 6.54 -9.41
N GLY A 161 -15.27 7.77 -9.63
CA GLY A 161 -14.66 8.97 -9.06
C GLY A 161 -14.69 9.07 -7.54
N PHE A 162 -15.78 8.64 -6.93
CA PHE A 162 -15.97 8.71 -5.48
C PHE A 162 -15.44 7.46 -4.80
N GLY A 163 -14.22 7.34 -4.56
CA GLY A 163 -13.61 6.16 -3.96
C GLY A 163 -12.14 6.04 -4.28
N LEU A 164 -11.56 7.14 -4.74
CA LEU A 164 -10.13 7.24 -5.06
C LEU A 164 -9.26 7.38 -3.81
N ALA A 165 -9.71 6.79 -2.71
CA ALA A 165 -9.14 6.92 -1.40
C ALA A 165 -7.62 6.80 -1.38
N SER A 166 -6.97 7.87 -0.93
CA SER A 166 -5.57 7.78 -0.48
C SER A 166 -5.55 7.78 1.04
N CYS A 167 -5.74 8.94 1.68
CA CYS A 167 -5.78 9.04 3.14
C CYS A 167 -7.04 8.38 3.73
N ASP A 168 -8.18 8.49 3.05
CA ASP A 168 -9.45 7.92 3.46
C ASP A 168 -9.58 6.41 3.23
N ALA A 169 -8.54 5.74 2.76
CA ALA A 169 -8.45 4.28 2.79
C ALA A 169 -8.33 3.74 4.23
N CYS A 170 -7.68 4.51 5.12
CA CYS A 170 -7.46 4.15 6.52
C CYS A 170 -8.25 5.07 7.46
N HIS A 171 -8.36 6.35 7.15
CA HIS A 171 -9.15 7.34 7.87
C HIS A 171 -10.53 7.44 7.23
N THR A 172 -11.41 6.47 7.54
CA THR A 172 -12.69 6.35 6.85
C THR A 172 -13.47 7.68 6.84
N ARG A 173 -13.80 8.13 5.65
CA ARG A 173 -14.61 9.32 5.46
C ARG A 173 -16.06 9.04 5.92
N HIS A 174 -16.72 9.93 6.55
CA HIS A 174 -16.37 11.32 6.84
C HIS A 174 -16.07 11.52 8.33
N THR A 175 -16.00 10.44 9.11
CA THR A 175 -15.58 10.48 10.53
C THR A 175 -14.10 10.83 10.67
N PHE A 176 -13.25 10.39 9.74
CA PHE A 176 -11.79 10.52 9.80
C PHE A 176 -11.24 10.11 11.16
N SER A 177 -11.77 9.00 11.70
CA SER A 177 -11.45 8.53 13.04
C SER A 177 -9.99 8.08 13.13
N LEU A 178 -9.26 8.67 14.07
CA LEU A 178 -7.92 8.23 14.41
C LEU A 178 -7.93 6.90 15.16
N GLU A 179 -8.98 6.67 15.95
CA GLU A 179 -9.17 5.41 16.67
C GLU A 179 -9.36 4.24 15.68
N GLU A 180 -10.22 4.41 14.67
CA GLU A 180 -10.42 3.43 13.61
C GLU A 180 -9.11 3.17 12.82
N ALA A 181 -8.42 4.23 12.39
CA ALA A 181 -7.17 4.10 11.63
C ALA A 181 -6.05 3.39 12.41
N ARG A 182 -6.10 3.39 13.74
CA ARG A 182 -5.14 2.67 14.60
C ARG A 182 -5.46 1.20 14.80
N GLN A 183 -6.62 0.71 14.34
CA GLN A 183 -6.96 -0.71 14.43
C GLN A 183 -6.37 -1.48 13.24
N PRO A 184 -5.93 -2.74 13.44
CA PRO A 184 -5.47 -3.59 12.35
C PRO A 184 -6.51 -3.78 11.24
N GLN A 185 -7.80 -3.66 11.57
CA GLN A 185 -8.90 -3.75 10.62
C GLN A 185 -8.85 -2.68 9.52
N ALA A 186 -8.26 -1.52 9.79
CA ALA A 186 -8.04 -0.50 8.75
C ALA A 186 -7.11 -1.01 7.65
N CYS A 187 -6.18 -1.93 7.96
CA CYS A 187 -5.27 -2.55 7.01
C CYS A 187 -5.89 -3.79 6.33
N GLN A 188 -6.71 -4.53 7.09
CA GLN A 188 -7.32 -5.78 6.66
C GLN A 188 -8.10 -5.64 5.36
N THR A 189 -8.77 -4.52 5.13
CA THR A 189 -9.61 -4.30 3.93
C THR A 189 -8.87 -4.50 2.61
N CYS A 190 -7.53 -4.37 2.63
CA CYS A 190 -6.67 -4.56 1.47
C CYS A 190 -5.60 -5.64 1.70
N HIS A 191 -5.14 -5.83 2.94
CA HIS A 191 -4.08 -6.77 3.29
C HIS A 191 -4.65 -8.12 3.76
N MET A 192 -5.36 -8.78 2.84
CA MET A 192 -5.93 -10.13 2.98
C MET A 192 -5.96 -10.81 1.61
N GLY A 193 -6.22 -12.11 1.58
CA GLY A 193 -6.40 -12.84 0.33
C GLY A 193 -5.20 -13.71 -0.03
N PHE A 194 -5.13 -14.15 -1.30
CA PHE A 194 -4.26 -15.26 -1.68
C PHE A 194 -2.77 -14.89 -1.75
N ASP A 195 -2.43 -13.68 -2.17
CA ASP A 195 -1.05 -13.23 -2.43
C ASP A 195 -0.45 -12.38 -1.30
N HIS A 196 -1.28 -11.89 -0.39
CA HIS A 196 -0.85 -11.04 0.73
C HIS A 196 -1.76 -11.17 1.95
N PRO A 197 -1.96 -12.38 2.49
CA PRO A 197 -2.87 -12.67 3.59
C PRO A 197 -2.30 -12.19 4.95
N HIS A 198 -1.92 -10.92 5.04
CA HIS A 198 -1.25 -10.36 6.21
C HIS A 198 -2.15 -10.36 7.44
N TRP A 199 -3.46 -10.14 7.25
CA TRP A 199 -4.42 -10.21 8.35
C TRP A 199 -4.51 -11.62 8.92
N GLU A 200 -4.62 -12.63 8.06
CA GLU A 200 -4.72 -14.04 8.45
C GLU A 200 -3.47 -14.49 9.21
N MET A 201 -2.30 -14.09 8.73
CA MET A 201 -1.02 -14.37 9.37
C MET A 201 -0.89 -13.65 10.71
N TYR A 202 -1.23 -12.37 10.75
CA TYR A 202 -1.15 -11.58 11.97
C TYR A 202 -2.16 -12.08 13.01
N SER A 203 -3.44 -12.23 12.66
CA SER A 203 -4.51 -12.58 13.60
C SER A 203 -4.32 -13.95 14.24
N SER A 204 -3.66 -14.90 13.56
CA SER A 204 -3.28 -16.22 14.09
C SER A 204 -1.87 -16.28 14.70
N SER A 205 -1.08 -15.21 14.61
CA SER A 205 0.22 -15.09 15.30
C SER A 205 0.05 -14.79 16.81
N LYS A 206 1.13 -14.96 17.59
CA LYS A 206 1.13 -14.58 19.02
C LYS A 206 0.81 -13.09 19.22
N HIS A 207 1.26 -12.21 18.33
CA HIS A 207 0.97 -10.79 18.39
C HIS A 207 -0.51 -10.51 18.16
N GLY A 208 -1.09 -11.09 17.11
CA GLY A 208 -2.50 -10.90 16.79
C GLY A 208 -3.44 -11.54 17.82
N VAL A 209 -3.10 -12.74 18.33
CA VAL A 209 -3.87 -13.37 19.41
C VAL A 209 -3.91 -12.46 20.65
N ARG A 210 -2.78 -11.84 21.03
CA ARG A 210 -2.77 -10.89 22.16
C ARG A 210 -3.67 -9.68 21.89
N TYR A 211 -3.66 -9.15 20.66
CA TYR A 211 -4.56 -8.07 20.26
C TYR A 211 -6.02 -8.49 20.38
N LEU A 212 -6.41 -9.65 19.84
CA LEU A 212 -7.78 -10.16 19.90
C LEU A 212 -8.26 -10.40 21.33
N LEU A 213 -7.40 -10.96 22.19
CA LEU A 213 -7.70 -11.16 23.61
C LEU A 213 -7.87 -9.82 24.35
N LYS A 214 -7.11 -8.79 23.99
CA LYS A 214 -7.28 -7.44 24.55
C LYS A 214 -8.60 -6.83 24.09
N GLN A 215 -8.96 -6.95 22.82
CA GLN A 215 -10.26 -6.50 22.32
C GLN A 215 -11.43 -7.22 23.01
N ALA A 216 -11.28 -8.51 23.28
CA ALA A 216 -12.25 -9.31 24.00
C ALA A 216 -12.27 -9.04 25.53
N LYS A 217 -11.46 -8.08 26.03
CA LYS A 217 -11.32 -7.74 27.46
C LYS A 217 -10.83 -8.89 28.33
N VAL A 218 -10.21 -9.90 27.76
CA VAL A 218 -9.53 -11.00 28.48
C VAL A 218 -8.19 -10.51 29.04
N LEU A 219 -7.49 -9.67 28.26
CA LEU A 219 -6.29 -8.97 28.72
C LEU A 219 -6.61 -7.52 29.10
N THR A 220 -5.84 -6.98 30.04
CA THR A 220 -6.02 -5.61 30.51
C THR A 220 -5.62 -4.60 29.44
N ASP A 221 -6.14 -3.37 29.51
CA ASP A 221 -5.82 -2.29 28.56
C ASP A 221 -4.33 -1.88 28.61
N THR A 222 -3.63 -2.14 29.70
CA THR A 222 -2.20 -1.90 29.84
C THR A 222 -1.32 -3.01 29.25
N THR A 223 -1.89 -4.17 28.90
CA THR A 223 -1.12 -5.27 28.33
C THR A 223 -0.64 -4.92 26.92
N PRO A 224 0.67 -5.03 26.60
CA PRO A 224 1.19 -4.80 25.26
C PRO A 224 0.56 -5.77 24.26
N ALA A 225 -0.03 -5.23 23.21
CA ALA A 225 -0.65 -5.99 22.11
C ALA A 225 -0.36 -5.23 20.80
N PRO A 226 0.78 -5.50 20.16
CA PRO A 226 1.22 -4.75 18.98
C PRO A 226 0.26 -4.96 17.82
N THR A 227 -0.04 -3.88 17.11
CA THR A 227 -0.89 -3.87 15.91
C THR A 227 -0.03 -3.76 14.64
N CYS A 228 -0.66 -3.78 13.47
CA CYS A 228 0.03 -3.50 12.21
C CYS A 228 0.75 -2.15 12.28
N GLN A 229 0.06 -1.12 12.80
CA GLN A 229 0.59 0.24 12.91
C GLN A 229 1.79 0.31 13.88
N THR A 230 1.83 -0.50 14.93
CA THR A 230 2.96 -0.55 15.85
C THR A 230 4.26 -0.92 15.14
N CYS A 231 4.19 -1.83 14.16
CA CYS A 231 5.37 -2.30 13.42
C CYS A 231 5.63 -1.51 12.14
N HIS A 232 4.60 -1.07 11.43
CA HIS A 232 4.73 -0.47 10.11
C HIS A 232 4.54 1.04 10.07
N MET A 233 4.01 1.65 11.12
CA MET A 233 3.76 3.09 11.24
C MET A 233 4.22 3.61 12.61
N GLN A 234 5.49 3.35 12.93
CA GLN A 234 6.07 3.71 14.22
C GLN A 234 5.85 5.21 14.50
N GLU A 235 5.35 5.52 15.69
CA GLU A 235 5.07 6.90 16.12
C GLU A 235 4.09 7.65 15.19
N GLY A 236 3.26 6.92 14.42
CA GLY A 236 2.32 7.51 13.49
C GLY A 236 2.92 7.90 12.13
N ASN A 237 4.15 7.48 11.83
CA ASN A 237 4.81 7.79 10.57
C ASN A 237 4.14 7.04 9.40
N HIS A 238 3.73 7.79 8.38
CA HIS A 238 3.02 7.28 7.21
C HIS A 238 3.94 6.76 6.08
N ALA A 239 5.26 6.85 6.24
CA ALA A 239 6.24 6.29 5.30
C ALA A 239 6.37 4.76 5.48
N VAL A 240 5.30 4.03 5.15
CA VAL A 240 5.26 2.57 5.29
C VAL A 240 6.23 1.93 4.31
N ARG A 241 7.32 1.37 4.84
CA ARG A 241 8.38 0.67 4.09
C ARG A 241 8.88 -0.52 4.91
N THR A 242 9.46 -1.51 4.24
CA THR A 242 10.10 -2.68 4.86
C THR A 242 11.45 -2.98 4.23
N ALA A 243 12.30 -3.73 4.92
CA ALA A 243 13.59 -4.17 4.40
C ALA A 243 13.44 -5.02 3.13
N TRP A 244 12.45 -5.89 3.09
CA TRP A 244 12.10 -6.65 1.90
C TRP A 244 11.09 -5.88 1.04
N GLY A 245 11.30 -5.90 -0.27
CA GLY A 245 10.35 -5.35 -1.23
C GLY A 245 9.16 -6.27 -1.48
N PHE A 246 8.24 -5.78 -2.30
CA PHE A 246 7.16 -6.61 -2.84
C PHE A 246 7.73 -7.81 -3.60
N LEU A 247 7.07 -8.95 -3.52
CA LEU A 247 7.51 -10.24 -4.07
C LEU A 247 8.78 -10.82 -3.42
N ALA A 248 9.13 -10.38 -2.21
CA ALA A 248 10.28 -10.86 -1.45
C ALA A 248 11.59 -10.82 -2.27
N VAL A 249 11.82 -9.74 -2.97
CA VAL A 249 13.04 -9.49 -3.73
C VAL A 249 13.77 -8.25 -3.22
N ARG A 250 15.09 -8.24 -3.36
CA ARG A 250 15.95 -7.10 -3.05
C ARG A 250 17.17 -7.08 -3.98
N LEU A 251 17.82 -5.94 -4.08
CA LEU A 251 19.13 -5.76 -4.66
C LEU A 251 19.97 -4.94 -3.65
N PRO A 252 21.28 -5.16 -3.50
CA PRO A 252 22.09 -6.15 -4.22
C PRO A 252 21.75 -7.59 -3.81
N LEU A 253 22.25 -8.56 -4.60
CA LEU A 253 22.14 -9.98 -4.31
C LEU A 253 22.91 -10.32 -3.01
N PRO A 254 22.51 -11.38 -2.29
CA PRO A 254 23.20 -11.82 -1.08
C PRO A 254 24.63 -12.34 -1.39
N ASP A 255 25.51 -12.33 -0.39
CA ASP A 255 26.89 -12.82 -0.51
C ASP A 255 26.97 -14.35 -0.69
N ASP A 256 25.98 -15.11 -0.19
CA ASP A 256 25.88 -16.55 -0.42
C ASP A 256 25.65 -16.82 -1.91
N LYS A 257 26.60 -17.47 -2.56
CA LYS A 257 26.63 -17.68 -4.00
C LYS A 257 25.42 -18.47 -4.51
N GLN A 258 24.99 -19.51 -3.76
CA GLN A 258 23.85 -20.32 -4.16
C GLN A 258 22.55 -19.50 -4.08
N TRP A 259 22.36 -18.79 -2.99
CA TRP A 259 21.21 -17.93 -2.82
C TRP A 259 21.20 -16.78 -3.86
N ALA A 260 22.35 -16.19 -4.14
CA ALA A 260 22.50 -15.15 -5.18
C ALA A 260 22.09 -15.68 -6.57
N ASP A 261 22.50 -16.91 -6.94
CA ASP A 261 22.10 -17.55 -8.20
C ASP A 261 20.60 -17.87 -8.25
N ASP A 262 20.03 -18.34 -7.15
CA ASP A 262 18.60 -18.60 -7.01
C ASP A 262 17.77 -17.31 -7.12
N GLN A 263 18.17 -16.24 -6.44
CA GLN A 263 17.54 -14.91 -6.58
C GLN A 263 17.71 -14.34 -7.99
N ALA A 264 18.88 -14.47 -8.60
CA ALA A 264 19.11 -14.04 -9.98
C ALA A 264 18.16 -14.80 -10.96
N THR A 265 17.94 -16.09 -10.72
CA THR A 265 16.98 -16.90 -11.50
C THR A 265 15.55 -16.36 -11.37
N ILE A 266 15.10 -16.01 -10.17
CA ILE A 266 13.80 -15.36 -9.93
C ILE A 266 13.73 -14.01 -10.63
N LEU A 267 14.77 -13.18 -10.53
CA LEU A 267 14.82 -11.86 -11.20
C LEU A 267 14.78 -11.97 -12.73
N LYS A 268 15.40 -13.01 -13.31
CA LYS A 268 15.29 -13.32 -14.74
C LYS A 268 13.85 -13.70 -15.12
N ALA A 269 13.18 -14.50 -14.31
CA ALA A 269 11.79 -14.87 -14.52
C ALA A 269 10.80 -13.74 -14.26
N LEU A 270 11.15 -12.76 -13.41
CA LEU A 270 10.43 -11.49 -13.27
C LEU A 270 10.73 -10.52 -14.43
N GLY A 271 11.66 -10.85 -15.33
CA GLY A 271 12.08 -10.00 -16.42
C GLY A 271 12.82 -8.73 -15.98
N VAL A 272 13.33 -8.66 -14.76
CA VAL A 272 14.19 -7.56 -14.25
C VAL A 272 15.60 -7.71 -14.78
N LEU A 273 16.05 -8.95 -14.93
CA LEU A 273 17.35 -9.30 -15.56
C LEU A 273 17.13 -10.04 -16.89
N THR A 274 18.03 -9.80 -17.82
CA THR A 274 18.16 -10.62 -19.03
C THR A 274 18.71 -12.01 -18.68
N PRO A 275 18.62 -13.02 -19.59
CA PRO A 275 19.22 -14.33 -19.36
C PRO A 275 20.70 -14.31 -19.01
N ASP A 276 21.46 -13.35 -19.55
CA ASP A 276 22.89 -13.12 -19.26
C ASP A 276 23.14 -12.23 -18.01
N GLY A 277 22.07 -11.90 -17.25
CA GLY A 277 22.17 -11.21 -15.97
C GLY A 277 22.28 -9.69 -16.03
N LYS A 278 22.04 -9.08 -17.19
CA LYS A 278 22.04 -7.61 -17.32
C LYS A 278 20.67 -7.02 -16.95
N PRO A 279 20.64 -5.80 -16.41
CA PRO A 279 19.40 -5.09 -16.16
C PRO A 279 18.53 -4.90 -17.41
N THR A 280 17.23 -4.97 -17.25
CA THR A 280 16.24 -4.64 -18.29
C THR A 280 15.52 -3.32 -17.96
N GLY A 281 14.69 -2.80 -18.87
CA GLY A 281 13.83 -1.64 -18.60
C GLY A 281 12.82 -1.86 -17.43
N ARG A 282 12.54 -3.10 -17.04
CA ARG A 282 11.74 -3.38 -15.83
C ARG A 282 12.45 -2.94 -14.54
N LEU A 283 13.79 -2.83 -14.53
CA LEU A 283 14.52 -2.27 -13.39
C LEU A 283 14.16 -0.79 -13.15
N ASP A 284 13.89 -0.03 -14.20
CA ASP A 284 13.47 1.37 -14.07
C ASP A 284 12.08 1.47 -13.41
N VAL A 285 11.21 0.53 -13.70
CA VAL A 285 9.91 0.40 -13.00
C VAL A 285 10.10 0.05 -11.53
N VAL A 286 11.01 -0.89 -11.22
CA VAL A 286 11.36 -1.25 -9.83
C VAL A 286 11.84 -0.02 -9.07
N LYS A 287 12.69 0.82 -9.68
CA LYS A 287 13.19 2.07 -9.11
C LYS A 287 12.05 3.09 -8.91
N ALA A 288 11.28 3.36 -9.96
CA ALA A 288 10.22 4.37 -9.94
C ALA A 288 9.11 4.03 -8.93
N ALA A 289 8.73 2.76 -8.82
CA ALA A 289 7.72 2.28 -7.89
C ALA A 289 8.30 1.87 -6.52
N ASP A 290 9.63 1.95 -6.34
CA ASP A 290 10.34 1.58 -5.10
C ASP A 290 9.91 0.19 -4.58
N VAL A 291 9.74 -0.79 -5.46
CA VAL A 291 9.21 -2.12 -5.11
C VAL A 291 10.24 -3.03 -4.44
N ALA A 292 11.52 -2.68 -4.46
CA ALA A 292 12.60 -3.42 -3.80
C ALA A 292 13.66 -2.49 -3.22
N ARG A 293 14.40 -2.95 -2.22
CA ARG A 293 15.61 -2.25 -1.73
C ARG A 293 16.74 -2.48 -2.74
N LEU A 294 17.35 -1.41 -3.20
CA LEU A 294 18.34 -1.45 -4.29
C LEU A 294 19.78 -1.41 -3.80
N THR A 295 20.00 -0.98 -2.57
CA THR A 295 21.32 -0.91 -1.93
C THR A 295 21.32 -1.63 -0.60
N GLN A 296 22.49 -2.11 -0.16
CA GLN A 296 22.64 -2.72 1.17
C GLN A 296 22.32 -1.71 2.27
N GLU A 297 22.68 -0.45 2.08
CA GLU A 297 22.38 0.61 3.04
C GLU A 297 20.87 0.83 3.22
N ASP A 298 20.11 0.93 2.12
CA ASP A 298 18.66 1.11 2.18
C ASP A 298 17.98 -0.11 2.82
N TRP A 299 18.43 -1.31 2.50
CA TRP A 299 17.96 -2.54 3.13
C TRP A 299 18.24 -2.54 4.65
N GLN A 300 19.46 -2.22 5.06
CA GLN A 300 19.88 -2.22 6.45
C GLN A 300 19.11 -1.18 7.26
N LYS A 301 18.91 0.01 6.71
CA LYS A 301 18.12 1.07 7.33
C LYS A 301 16.71 0.62 7.71
N GLU A 302 16.02 -0.07 6.80
CA GLU A 302 14.67 -0.58 7.09
C GLU A 302 14.71 -1.79 8.05
N ARG A 303 15.77 -2.61 8.00
CA ARG A 303 15.99 -3.69 8.97
C ARG A 303 16.20 -3.13 10.39
N ASP A 304 17.02 -2.10 10.53
CA ASP A 304 17.31 -1.45 11.81
C ASP A 304 16.08 -0.81 12.44
N LYS A 305 15.21 -0.21 11.65
CA LYS A 305 13.89 0.27 12.13
C LYS A 305 13.07 -0.87 12.74
N MET A 306 13.04 -2.04 12.10
CA MET A 306 12.29 -3.18 12.61
C MET A 306 12.92 -3.72 13.90
N ILE A 307 14.25 -3.83 13.97
CA ILE A 307 14.97 -4.24 15.18
C ILE A 307 14.65 -3.27 16.33
N LYS A 308 14.69 -1.96 16.09
CA LYS A 308 14.33 -0.95 17.08
C LYS A 308 12.88 -1.11 17.57
N THR A 309 11.97 -1.45 16.67
CA THR A 309 10.56 -1.70 17.01
C THR A 309 10.42 -2.96 17.86
N CYS A 310 11.05 -4.06 17.48
CA CYS A 310 11.06 -5.30 18.26
C CYS A 310 11.63 -5.09 19.67
N ASN A 311 12.67 -4.25 19.78
CA ASN A 311 13.37 -3.97 21.04
C ASN A 311 12.53 -3.21 22.08
N GLN A 312 11.35 -2.73 21.72
CA GLN A 312 10.40 -2.18 22.71
C GLN A 312 9.85 -3.28 23.66
N CYS A 313 9.89 -4.53 23.24
CA CYS A 313 9.36 -5.66 24.01
C CYS A 313 10.31 -6.87 24.09
N HIS A 314 11.23 -7.02 23.15
CA HIS A 314 12.17 -8.14 23.04
C HIS A 314 13.62 -7.68 23.17
N SER A 315 14.55 -8.55 23.56
CA SER A 315 15.97 -8.20 23.49
C SER A 315 16.42 -8.03 22.04
N VAL A 316 17.44 -7.19 21.82
CA VAL A 316 18.02 -7.01 20.49
C VAL A 316 18.51 -8.33 19.89
N ASN A 317 19.16 -9.17 20.71
CA ASN A 317 19.65 -10.47 20.25
C ASN A 317 18.51 -11.37 19.77
N PHE A 318 17.41 -11.45 20.51
CA PHE A 318 16.22 -12.18 20.06
C PHE A 318 15.69 -11.66 18.72
N ALA A 319 15.59 -10.34 18.57
CA ALA A 319 15.12 -9.74 17.33
C ALA A 319 16.04 -10.05 16.14
N LEU A 320 17.36 -9.99 16.34
CA LEU A 320 18.35 -10.33 15.33
C LEU A 320 18.28 -11.82 14.93
N GLU A 321 18.17 -12.72 15.91
CA GLU A 321 18.04 -14.16 15.67
C GLU A 321 16.76 -14.50 14.89
N GLU A 322 15.61 -13.97 15.29
CA GLU A 322 14.33 -14.27 14.64
C GLU A 322 14.27 -13.71 13.22
N LEU A 323 14.76 -12.49 13.00
CA LEU A 323 14.85 -11.92 11.65
C LEU A 323 15.89 -12.67 10.79
N GLY A 324 16.97 -13.18 11.38
CA GLY A 324 17.95 -14.02 10.68
C GLY A 324 17.37 -15.38 10.28
N LYS A 325 16.57 -16.02 11.14
CA LYS A 325 15.82 -17.24 10.80
C LYS A 325 14.85 -16.97 9.65
N GLY A 326 14.23 -15.77 9.62
CA GLY A 326 13.39 -15.34 8.53
C GLY A 326 14.16 -15.29 7.21
N ASP A 327 15.35 -14.71 7.19
CA ASP A 327 16.20 -14.65 5.99
C ASP A 327 16.58 -16.07 5.51
N GLN A 328 16.85 -17.00 6.40
CA GLN A 328 17.11 -18.40 6.05
C GLN A 328 15.90 -19.08 5.42
N MET A 329 14.70 -18.84 5.95
CA MET A 329 13.47 -19.38 5.35
C MET A 329 13.25 -18.85 3.94
N ILE A 330 13.57 -17.57 3.67
CA ILE A 330 13.50 -17.01 2.32
C ILE A 330 14.52 -17.67 1.40
N ARG A 331 15.73 -17.96 1.89
CA ARG A 331 16.75 -18.69 1.14
C ARG A 331 16.24 -20.05 0.68
N GLU A 332 15.62 -20.83 1.57
CA GLU A 332 15.03 -22.14 1.23
C GLU A 332 13.88 -22.00 0.21
N ALA A 333 12.99 -21.03 0.40
CA ALA A 333 11.90 -20.77 -0.53
C ALA A 333 12.41 -20.35 -1.91
N ASP A 334 13.44 -19.50 -1.97
CA ASP A 334 14.07 -19.07 -3.21
C ASP A 334 14.72 -20.24 -3.95
N HIS A 335 15.34 -21.18 -3.22
CA HIS A 335 15.93 -22.38 -3.80
C HIS A 335 14.86 -23.24 -4.52
N LEU A 336 13.75 -23.57 -3.82
CA LEU A 336 12.64 -24.33 -4.41
C LEU A 336 12.06 -23.63 -5.65
N MET A 337 11.88 -22.31 -5.55
CA MET A 337 11.34 -21.50 -6.64
C MET A 337 12.27 -21.49 -7.86
N ALA A 338 13.57 -21.33 -7.64
CA ALA A 338 14.57 -21.35 -8.69
C ALA A 338 14.65 -22.71 -9.41
N GLU A 339 14.52 -23.82 -8.67
CA GLU A 339 14.43 -25.16 -9.28
C GLU A 339 13.20 -25.30 -10.20
N ALA A 340 12.03 -24.82 -9.76
CA ALA A 340 10.81 -24.84 -10.56
C ALA A 340 10.96 -23.99 -11.82
N ILE A 341 11.52 -22.79 -11.70
CA ILE A 341 11.79 -21.89 -12.84
C ILE A 341 12.73 -22.55 -13.85
N ARG A 342 13.85 -23.12 -13.39
CA ARG A 342 14.82 -23.82 -14.25
C ARG A 342 14.16 -25.00 -14.96
N THR A 343 13.33 -25.78 -14.27
CA THR A 343 12.60 -26.92 -14.87
C THR A 343 11.73 -26.46 -16.05
N ILE A 344 11.01 -25.35 -15.91
CA ILE A 344 10.16 -24.84 -17.00
C ILE A 344 10.99 -24.18 -18.10
N ALA A 345 12.05 -23.48 -17.76
CA ALA A 345 12.98 -22.90 -18.73
C ALA A 345 13.59 -24.00 -19.65
N ASP A 346 13.95 -25.16 -19.07
CA ASP A 346 14.41 -26.31 -19.84
C ASP A 346 13.34 -26.86 -20.79
N LEU A 347 12.06 -26.89 -20.37
CA LEU A 347 10.98 -27.31 -21.26
C LEU A 347 10.77 -26.36 -22.44
N TYR A 348 10.98 -25.06 -22.25
CA TYR A 348 11.00 -24.09 -23.36
C TYR A 348 12.17 -24.34 -24.30
N LYS A 349 13.38 -24.57 -23.75
CA LYS A 349 14.59 -24.88 -24.51
C LYS A 349 14.43 -26.15 -25.31
N ASP A 350 13.81 -27.19 -24.74
CA ASP A 350 13.52 -28.47 -25.39
C ASP A 350 12.36 -28.41 -26.43
N GLY A 351 11.70 -27.23 -26.56
CA GLY A 351 10.55 -27.05 -27.46
C GLY A 351 9.28 -27.77 -27.00
N LEU A 352 9.20 -28.18 -25.73
CA LEU A 352 8.07 -28.91 -25.17
C LEU A 352 6.95 -27.98 -24.68
N LEU A 353 7.29 -26.75 -24.37
CA LEU A 353 6.35 -25.66 -24.09
C LEU A 353 6.55 -24.54 -25.11
N LYS A 354 5.45 -23.90 -25.49
CA LYS A 354 5.47 -22.75 -26.42
C LYS A 354 5.34 -21.46 -25.58
N LYS A 355 6.25 -20.52 -25.83
CA LYS A 355 6.16 -19.18 -25.23
C LYS A 355 5.07 -18.35 -25.89
N THR A 356 4.51 -17.42 -25.13
CA THR A 356 3.64 -16.39 -25.70
C THR A 356 4.45 -15.48 -26.63
N LYS A 357 3.83 -14.98 -27.69
CA LYS A 357 4.50 -14.12 -28.70
C LYS A 357 5.02 -12.81 -28.13
N THR A 358 4.47 -12.37 -27.01
CA THR A 358 4.74 -11.10 -26.36
C THR A 358 5.89 -11.17 -25.35
N TYR A 359 6.40 -12.37 -25.03
CA TYR A 359 7.47 -12.56 -24.05
C TYR A 359 8.61 -13.40 -24.65
N SER A 360 9.73 -12.75 -24.89
CA SER A 360 10.89 -13.35 -25.61
C SER A 360 11.97 -13.93 -24.69
N SER A 361 11.86 -13.77 -23.35
CA SER A 361 12.85 -14.29 -22.40
C SER A 361 13.00 -15.81 -22.50
N ALA A 362 14.18 -16.34 -22.18
CA ALA A 362 14.42 -17.77 -22.03
C ALA A 362 13.70 -18.38 -20.81
N PHE A 363 13.36 -17.57 -19.85
CA PHE A 363 12.67 -17.95 -18.61
C PHE A 363 11.17 -17.81 -18.72
N PRO A 364 10.36 -18.50 -17.88
CA PRO A 364 8.94 -18.24 -17.74
C PRO A 364 8.69 -16.81 -17.24
N ASP A 365 7.56 -16.21 -17.57
CA ASP A 365 7.15 -14.92 -17.04
C ASP A 365 6.29 -15.11 -15.79
N LEU A 366 6.86 -14.82 -14.61
CA LEU A 366 6.16 -14.91 -13.31
C LEU A 366 5.04 -13.88 -13.16
N LEU A 367 4.92 -12.91 -14.06
CA LEU A 367 3.89 -11.86 -13.99
C LEU A 367 2.70 -12.13 -14.94
N THR A 368 2.60 -13.33 -15.53
CA THR A 368 1.46 -13.71 -16.39
C THR A 368 0.17 -13.90 -15.61
N PHE A 369 0.23 -14.00 -14.29
CA PHE A 369 -0.93 -14.27 -13.43
C PHE A 369 -1.69 -15.50 -13.91
N HIS A 370 -3.02 -15.43 -14.01
CA HIS A 370 -3.85 -16.56 -14.46
C HIS A 370 -3.87 -16.77 -15.99
N ASP A 371 -3.16 -15.93 -16.76
CA ASP A 371 -3.09 -16.04 -18.22
C ASP A 371 -2.00 -17.02 -18.71
N ALA A 372 -1.30 -17.69 -17.79
CA ALA A 372 -0.34 -18.73 -18.14
C ALA A 372 -1.03 -19.82 -18.97
N PRO A 373 -0.46 -20.20 -20.16
CA PRO A 373 -1.17 -20.97 -21.18
C PRO A 373 -1.29 -22.45 -20.87
N THR A 374 -0.51 -22.98 -19.94
CA THR A 374 -0.49 -24.41 -19.59
C THR A 374 -0.62 -24.63 -18.08
N VAL A 375 -1.10 -25.82 -17.70
CA VAL A 375 -1.26 -26.20 -16.29
C VAL A 375 0.04 -26.11 -15.50
N ILE A 376 1.16 -26.52 -16.10
CA ILE A 376 2.47 -26.46 -15.44
C ILE A 376 2.94 -25.02 -15.20
N GLU A 377 2.65 -24.11 -16.13
CA GLU A 377 2.96 -22.69 -15.99
C GLU A 377 2.04 -22.01 -14.96
N GLN A 378 0.75 -22.38 -14.93
CA GLN A 378 -0.19 -21.90 -13.90
C GLN A 378 0.23 -22.38 -12.51
N LYS A 379 0.73 -23.62 -12.39
CA LYS A 379 1.27 -24.14 -11.13
C LYS A 379 2.51 -23.38 -10.68
N LEU A 380 3.42 -23.04 -11.57
CA LEU A 380 4.56 -22.17 -11.26
C LEU A 380 4.13 -20.81 -10.75
N PHE A 381 3.09 -20.24 -11.37
CA PHE A 381 2.54 -18.97 -10.94
C PHE A 381 1.95 -19.04 -9.53
N VAL A 382 1.17 -20.08 -9.22
CA VAL A 382 0.62 -20.31 -7.86
C VAL A 382 1.75 -20.49 -6.86
N MET A 383 2.76 -21.33 -7.18
CA MET A 383 3.94 -21.52 -6.35
C MET A 383 4.65 -20.18 -6.02
N PHE A 384 4.77 -19.29 -7.01
CA PHE A 384 5.43 -17.99 -6.85
C PHE A 384 4.61 -16.99 -6.04
N LEU A 385 3.38 -16.71 -6.49
CA LEU A 385 2.61 -15.58 -5.96
C LEU A 385 1.81 -15.94 -4.71
N GLU A 386 1.46 -17.21 -4.54
CA GLU A 386 0.69 -17.68 -3.39
C GLU A 386 1.60 -18.34 -2.34
N HIS A 387 2.21 -19.46 -2.65
CA HIS A 387 2.88 -20.27 -1.63
C HIS A 387 4.23 -19.68 -1.20
N ARG A 388 5.04 -19.15 -2.13
CA ARG A 388 6.28 -18.45 -1.77
C ARG A 388 5.98 -17.17 -1.00
N MET A 389 4.94 -16.42 -1.37
CA MET A 389 4.55 -15.21 -0.64
C MET A 389 4.06 -15.54 0.77
N ARG A 390 3.30 -16.62 0.95
CA ARG A 390 2.87 -17.10 2.27
C ARG A 390 4.06 -17.53 3.13
N THR A 391 5.05 -18.22 2.57
CA THR A 391 6.29 -18.56 3.28
C THR A 391 6.99 -17.31 3.78
N PHE A 392 7.23 -16.35 2.90
CA PHE A 392 7.91 -15.10 3.20
C PHE A 392 7.16 -14.27 4.24
N GLN A 393 5.91 -13.98 3.98
CA GLN A 393 5.11 -13.08 4.81
C GLN A 393 4.78 -13.72 6.15
N GLY A 394 4.44 -15.01 6.19
CA GLY A 394 4.18 -15.75 7.42
C GLY A 394 5.37 -15.73 8.37
N THR A 395 6.58 -15.91 7.83
CA THR A 395 7.83 -15.86 8.58
C THR A 395 8.03 -14.49 9.24
N PHE A 396 7.92 -13.40 8.47
CA PHE A 396 8.13 -12.05 9.00
C PHE A 396 6.95 -11.49 9.80
N HIS A 397 5.79 -12.17 9.80
CA HIS A 397 4.68 -11.89 10.72
C HIS A 397 4.71 -12.78 11.97
N ALA A 398 5.83 -13.44 12.25
CA ALA A 398 6.03 -14.30 13.41
C ALA A 398 4.96 -15.41 13.52
N ASN A 399 4.57 -15.98 12.38
CA ASN A 399 3.63 -17.07 12.26
C ASN A 399 4.28 -18.28 11.58
N PRO A 400 5.09 -19.07 12.32
CA PRO A 400 5.84 -20.19 11.76
C PRO A 400 4.93 -21.30 11.21
N ASP A 401 3.77 -21.51 11.82
CA ASP A 401 2.80 -22.51 11.37
C ASP A 401 2.23 -22.14 9.99
N TYR A 402 1.86 -20.88 9.81
CA TYR A 402 1.39 -20.37 8.53
C TYR A 402 2.48 -20.45 7.45
N ALA A 403 3.70 -20.02 7.78
CA ALA A 403 4.84 -20.07 6.86
C ALA A 403 5.18 -21.51 6.44
N LEU A 404 5.11 -22.47 7.38
CA LEU A 404 5.43 -23.88 7.12
C LEU A 404 4.33 -24.56 6.30
N TRP A 405 3.08 -24.59 6.81
CA TRP A 405 2.03 -25.42 6.22
C TRP A 405 1.36 -24.81 5.01
N TYR A 406 1.06 -23.51 5.05
CA TYR A 406 0.40 -22.82 3.93
C TYR A 406 1.38 -22.23 2.92
N GLY A 407 2.68 -22.21 3.24
CA GLY A 407 3.74 -21.70 2.38
C GLY A 407 4.68 -22.79 1.92
N TRP A 408 5.73 -23.08 2.70
CA TRP A 408 6.84 -23.93 2.31
C TRP A 408 6.43 -25.36 1.92
N SER A 409 5.54 -26.01 2.69
CA SER A 409 5.07 -27.36 2.38
C SER A 409 4.33 -27.42 1.05
N GLU A 410 3.54 -26.40 0.74
CA GLU A 410 2.85 -26.28 -0.53
C GLU A 410 3.85 -26.04 -1.69
N MET A 411 4.92 -25.26 -1.47
CA MET A 411 5.99 -25.11 -2.46
C MET A 411 6.69 -26.43 -2.76
N GLN A 412 6.93 -27.28 -1.77
CA GLN A 412 7.48 -28.63 -1.98
C GLN A 412 6.56 -29.49 -2.82
N ARG A 413 5.26 -29.43 -2.58
CA ARG A 413 4.25 -30.13 -3.37
C ARG A 413 4.25 -29.62 -4.81
N ASP A 414 4.20 -28.32 -5.01
CA ASP A 414 4.21 -27.70 -6.33
C ASP A 414 5.45 -28.08 -7.13
N LEU A 415 6.62 -28.05 -6.52
CA LEU A 415 7.87 -28.44 -7.18
C LEU A 415 7.84 -29.92 -7.60
N THR A 416 7.31 -30.79 -6.76
CA THR A 416 7.17 -32.23 -7.05
C THR A 416 6.23 -32.44 -8.25
N GLU A 417 5.08 -31.77 -8.27
CA GLU A 417 4.11 -31.84 -9.36
C GLU A 417 4.68 -31.25 -10.66
N ILE A 418 5.37 -30.11 -10.60
CA ILE A 418 6.05 -29.51 -11.76
C ILE A 418 7.09 -30.48 -12.35
N LYS A 419 7.93 -31.10 -11.53
CA LYS A 419 8.91 -32.10 -11.97
C LYS A 419 8.25 -33.32 -12.60
N THR A 420 7.15 -33.80 -12.03
CA THR A 420 6.37 -34.93 -12.56
C THR A 420 5.78 -34.59 -13.94
N MET A 421 5.10 -33.45 -14.05
CA MET A 421 4.54 -32.99 -15.32
C MET A 421 5.61 -32.79 -16.40
N ALA A 422 6.78 -32.27 -16.02
CA ALA A 422 7.90 -32.11 -16.93
C ALA A 422 8.44 -33.44 -17.45
N ALA A 423 8.54 -34.45 -16.58
CA ALA A 423 8.94 -35.81 -16.99
C ALA A 423 7.94 -36.43 -17.94
N GLU A 424 6.64 -36.33 -17.67
CA GLU A 424 5.58 -36.81 -18.56
C GLU A 424 5.61 -36.14 -19.95
N LEU A 425 5.81 -34.87 -20.03
CA LEU A 425 5.93 -34.15 -21.31
C LEU A 425 7.11 -34.66 -22.12
N ARG A 426 8.25 -34.92 -21.48
CA ARG A 426 9.44 -35.49 -22.12
C ARG A 426 9.19 -36.92 -22.64
N GLU A 427 8.51 -37.76 -21.86
CA GLU A 427 8.17 -39.13 -22.26
C GLU A 427 7.18 -39.18 -23.44
N LYS A 428 6.10 -38.39 -23.38
CA LYS A 428 5.10 -38.30 -24.46
C LYS A 428 5.75 -37.92 -25.81
N THR A 429 6.75 -37.03 -25.74
CA THR A 429 7.47 -36.58 -26.95
C THR A 429 8.41 -37.66 -27.49
N LYS A 430 9.11 -38.42 -26.60
CA LYS A 430 9.93 -39.57 -27.03
C LYS A 430 9.10 -40.67 -27.72
N LYS A 431 7.89 -40.96 -27.22
CA LYS A 431 6.96 -41.93 -27.81
C LYS A 431 6.42 -41.51 -29.18
N LYS A 432 6.30 -40.22 -29.46
CA LYS A 432 5.83 -39.69 -30.77
C LYS A 432 6.92 -39.67 -31.83
N LYS A 433 8.20 -39.73 -31.42
CA LYS A 433 9.35 -39.76 -32.35
C LYS A 433 9.80 -41.18 -32.72
N LYS A 434 9.27 -42.19 -32.03
CA LYS A 434 9.37 -43.61 -32.39
C LYS A 434 8.16 -44.03 -33.22
#